data_55155e2a71b9d3d258e2770b81828935
#
_entry.id   55155e2a71b9d3d258e2770b81828935
#
_cell.length_a   1.000
_cell.length_b   1.000
_cell.length_c   1.000
_cell.angle_alpha   90.00
_cell.angle_beta   90.00
_cell.angle_gamma   90.00
#
_symmetry.space_group_name_H-M   'P 1'
#
loop_
_entity.id
_entity.type
_entity.pdbx_description
1 polymer ?
#
loop_
_entity_poly.entity_id
_entity_poly.type
_entity_poly.pdbx_seq_one_letter_code
_entity_poly.pdbx_strand_id
1 'polypeptide(L)'
;MRKQFIAGLALASALVSGGSAQDAKAVVADASKAIGVDTLKTVQFSATGHDFALGQAPNPSSPWPKFINKSYTRAIDFAAPASRVDRVRMQGENPPHGGGQQPIVGEQPVNQTIVVTAETPWVQQLEIVMLPHGFLRAAAVRNATVESKTVGGKKYTVVSFVGDNKAKVNGYLNDQKLVERVETWIDNPFLGDMAFEAIYSDYKDAGGAMFPMHIVQKQGGYPIFDLTVSDVKANAAVSIQPPQGRGGAAAPAPAAAAASASSEKLGDGVYLITGGYAAVAVDFKDHITVIETGQSEARGQAVIAEAKRLIPNKPVTYVVNTHSHIDHSSGLRAAVSEGATILTYQLNKAYLEKTLSIPHTLNPDKAQQNGRKPIVEAVGEKKVLTDGTHVVELYHQTGFGHHDGVLLAYLPKEKVLIEADGYNPQPVSATPPSPASPYTLNLLDTIQRLKLDVQRIVPIHLPADNRPITMAELTKWVGRPATEN
;
A
#
# COMPACT_ATOMS: atom_id res chain seq x y z
N MET A 1 -3.41 -52.09 41.19
CA MET A 1 -4.18 -50.89 41.64
C MET A 1 -3.59 -49.68 40.96
N ARG A 2 -4.20 -49.22 39.83
CA ARG A 2 -3.84 -47.98 39.11
C ARG A 2 -4.89 -46.94 39.42
N LYS A 3 -4.51 -45.87 40.10
CA LYS A 3 -5.38 -44.71 40.35
C LYS A 3 -5.37 -43.83 39.11
N GLN A 4 -6.50 -43.69 38.47
CA GLN A 4 -6.74 -42.69 37.42
C GLN A 4 -7.05 -41.35 38.09
N PHE A 5 -6.27 -40.32 37.78
CA PHE A 5 -6.59 -38.93 38.07
C PHE A 5 -7.40 -38.35 36.89
N ILE A 6 -8.65 -38.02 37.17
CA ILE A 6 -9.51 -37.25 36.26
C ILE A 6 -9.23 -35.79 36.57
N ALA A 7 -8.56 -35.07 35.66
CA ALA A 7 -8.43 -33.63 35.72
C ALA A 7 -9.68 -32.99 35.07
N GLY A 8 -10.51 -32.43 35.90
CA GLY A 8 -11.67 -31.65 35.43
C GLY A 8 -11.22 -30.33 34.86
N LEU A 9 -11.50 -30.13 33.55
CA LEU A 9 -11.33 -28.84 32.85
C LEU A 9 -12.53 -27.96 33.23
N ALA A 10 -12.33 -26.99 34.10
CA ALA A 10 -13.32 -25.95 34.37
C ALA A 10 -13.33 -24.95 33.19
N LEU A 11 -14.37 -25.03 32.35
CA LEU A 11 -14.65 -24.00 31.35
C LEU A 11 -15.15 -22.74 32.08
N ALA A 12 -14.30 -21.73 32.20
CA ALA A 12 -14.72 -20.41 32.62
C ALA A 12 -15.45 -19.73 31.45
N SER A 13 -16.76 -19.83 31.40
CA SER A 13 -17.61 -19.02 30.52
C SER A 13 -17.53 -17.56 30.97
N ALA A 14 -16.76 -16.74 30.24
CA ALA A 14 -16.80 -15.30 30.37
C ALA A 14 -18.20 -14.83 29.92
N LEU A 15 -19.03 -14.40 30.87
CA LEU A 15 -20.27 -13.68 30.59
C LEU A 15 -19.92 -12.34 29.97
N VAL A 16 -19.98 -12.25 28.63
CA VAL A 16 -19.96 -10.98 27.90
C VAL A 16 -21.36 -10.35 28.13
N SER A 17 -21.45 -9.44 29.07
CA SER A 17 -22.63 -8.59 29.21
C SER A 17 -22.64 -7.59 28.04
N GLY A 18 -23.30 -7.91 26.94
CA GLY A 18 -23.58 -6.96 25.86
C GLY A 18 -24.46 -5.84 26.43
N GLY A 19 -23.91 -4.61 26.49
CA GLY A 19 -24.69 -3.43 26.87
C GLY A 19 -25.81 -3.18 25.88
N SER A 20 -26.93 -2.67 26.37
CA SER A 20 -28.06 -2.35 25.49
C SER A 20 -27.79 -1.17 24.58
N ALA A 21 -28.50 -1.05 23.44
CA ALA A 21 -28.38 0.09 22.54
C ALA A 21 -28.69 1.44 23.25
N GLN A 22 -29.45 1.41 24.32
CA GLN A 22 -29.76 2.58 25.15
C GLN A 22 -28.53 3.02 25.97
N ASP A 23 -27.72 2.07 26.47
CA ASP A 23 -26.49 2.35 27.21
C ASP A 23 -25.44 2.95 26.26
N ALA A 24 -25.35 2.46 25.01
CA ALA A 24 -24.43 2.99 23.99
C ALA A 24 -24.72 4.47 23.65
N LYS A 25 -26.01 4.85 23.53
CA LYS A 25 -26.40 6.25 23.27
C LYS A 25 -25.99 7.17 24.42
N ALA A 26 -26.15 6.73 25.65
CA ALA A 26 -25.74 7.50 26.82
C ALA A 26 -24.22 7.66 26.88
N VAL A 27 -23.47 6.57 26.65
CA VAL A 27 -22.01 6.61 26.63
C VAL A 27 -21.46 7.52 25.52
N VAL A 28 -22.03 7.45 24.32
CA VAL A 28 -21.66 8.33 23.21
C VAL A 28 -21.96 9.80 23.51
N ALA A 29 -23.14 10.09 24.08
CA ALA A 29 -23.55 11.45 24.47
C ALA A 29 -22.61 12.02 25.54
N ASP A 30 -22.26 11.23 26.54
CA ASP A 30 -21.35 11.62 27.62
C ASP A 30 -19.94 11.89 27.10
N ALA A 31 -19.42 11.00 26.23
CA ALA A 31 -18.10 11.20 25.59
C ALA A 31 -18.11 12.42 24.66
N SER A 32 -19.18 12.62 23.89
CA SER A 32 -19.35 13.79 23.03
C SER A 32 -19.32 15.09 23.82
N LYS A 33 -19.98 15.12 24.98
CA LYS A 33 -19.93 16.26 25.91
C LYS A 33 -18.52 16.45 26.48
N ALA A 34 -17.86 15.37 26.89
CA ALA A 34 -16.53 15.43 27.49
C ALA A 34 -15.47 16.02 26.54
N ILE A 35 -15.54 15.73 25.24
CA ILE A 35 -14.58 16.26 24.24
C ILE A 35 -15.11 17.48 23.48
N GLY A 36 -16.35 17.94 23.73
CA GLY A 36 -16.91 19.12 23.09
C GLY A 36 -17.31 18.92 21.63
N VAL A 37 -17.89 17.74 21.27
CA VAL A 37 -18.30 17.43 19.88
C VAL A 37 -19.25 18.50 19.33
N ASP A 38 -20.23 18.94 20.10
CA ASP A 38 -21.22 19.92 19.64
C ASP A 38 -20.65 21.34 19.53
N THR A 39 -19.62 21.64 20.30
CA THR A 39 -18.93 22.93 20.30
C THR A 39 -18.00 23.07 19.07
N LEU A 40 -17.33 21.98 18.66
CA LEU A 40 -16.33 21.99 17.59
C LEU A 40 -16.98 21.74 16.22
N LYS A 41 -17.28 22.79 15.46
CA LYS A 41 -17.83 22.68 14.09
C LYS A 41 -16.72 22.52 13.06
N THR A 42 -15.66 23.28 13.21
CA THR A 42 -14.45 23.23 12.36
C THR A 42 -13.21 23.24 13.23
N VAL A 43 -12.11 22.73 12.71
CA VAL A 43 -10.81 22.84 13.37
C VAL A 43 -9.70 22.98 12.33
N GLN A 44 -8.75 23.84 12.63
CA GLN A 44 -7.47 23.86 11.92
C GLN A 44 -6.37 23.60 12.95
N PHE A 45 -5.47 22.67 12.67
CA PHE A 45 -4.32 22.42 13.52
C PHE A 45 -3.03 22.35 12.71
N SER A 46 -1.92 22.74 13.34
CA SER A 46 -0.58 22.62 12.82
C SER A 46 0.19 21.57 13.62
N ALA A 47 1.07 20.85 12.95
CA ALA A 47 1.88 19.81 13.56
C ALA A 47 3.25 19.68 12.87
N THR A 48 4.16 18.99 13.54
CA THR A 48 5.41 18.45 12.99
C THR A 48 5.48 16.96 13.29
N GLY A 49 6.39 16.23 12.68
CA GLY A 49 6.55 14.80 12.93
C GLY A 49 6.94 14.05 11.69
N HIS A 50 6.38 12.85 11.54
CA HIS A 50 6.79 11.93 10.49
C HIS A 50 5.58 11.35 9.75
N ASP A 51 5.76 11.06 8.46
CA ASP A 51 4.94 10.11 7.72
C ASP A 51 5.81 8.99 7.14
N PHE A 52 5.16 7.89 6.74
CA PHE A 52 5.86 6.68 6.29
C PHE A 52 5.25 6.21 4.97
N ALA A 53 6.11 5.75 4.05
CA ALA A 53 5.67 5.25 2.75
C ALA A 53 5.14 3.81 2.86
N LEU A 54 3.81 3.66 2.85
CA LEU A 54 3.11 2.38 2.94
C LEU A 54 3.63 1.38 1.92
N GLY A 55 4.09 0.22 2.39
CA GLY A 55 4.46 -0.92 1.54
C GLY A 55 5.71 -0.72 0.67
N GLN A 56 6.55 0.29 0.99
CA GLN A 56 7.76 0.67 0.24
C GLN A 56 9.05 0.39 1.04
N ALA A 57 9.05 -0.64 1.89
CA ALA A 57 10.23 -0.98 2.69
C ALA A 57 11.41 -1.42 1.81
N PRO A 58 12.66 -1.06 2.15
CA PRO A 58 13.83 -1.50 1.39
C PRO A 58 14.05 -3.02 1.42
N ASN A 59 13.43 -3.71 2.36
CA ASN A 59 13.31 -5.16 2.42
C ASN A 59 12.19 -5.57 3.38
N PRO A 60 11.70 -6.83 3.34
CA PRO A 60 10.58 -7.29 4.17
C PRO A 60 10.75 -7.18 5.69
N SER A 61 11.97 -7.07 6.18
CA SER A 61 12.26 -6.96 7.63
C SER A 61 12.48 -5.52 8.10
N SER A 62 12.59 -4.58 7.18
CA SER A 62 12.78 -3.15 7.48
C SER A 62 11.45 -2.45 7.71
N PRO A 63 11.44 -1.36 8.49
CA PRO A 63 10.29 -0.47 8.56
C PRO A 63 10.05 0.23 7.22
N TRP A 64 8.85 0.76 7.04
CA TRP A 64 8.55 1.61 5.89
C TRP A 64 9.38 2.90 5.93
N PRO A 65 9.82 3.43 4.78
CA PRO A 65 10.64 4.62 4.72
C PRO A 65 9.98 5.81 5.39
N LYS A 66 10.75 6.48 6.24
CA LYS A 66 10.32 7.60 7.04
C LYS A 66 10.57 8.93 6.33
N PHE A 67 9.58 9.80 6.35
CA PHE A 67 9.66 11.18 5.90
C PHE A 67 9.49 12.13 7.09
N ILE A 68 10.23 13.22 7.11
CA ILE A 68 10.11 14.30 8.08
C ILE A 68 9.10 15.32 7.55
N ASN A 69 8.01 15.55 8.26
CA ASN A 69 7.08 16.64 7.99
C ASN A 69 7.63 17.93 8.64
N LYS A 70 8.24 18.78 7.85
CA LYS A 70 8.73 20.11 8.29
C LYS A 70 7.59 21.03 8.67
N SER A 71 6.50 20.93 7.94
CA SER A 71 5.23 21.59 8.26
C SER A 71 4.09 20.64 7.93
N TYR A 72 3.05 20.71 8.74
CA TYR A 72 1.81 20.00 8.54
C TYR A 72 0.68 20.90 9.04
N THR A 73 -0.29 21.19 8.19
CA THR A 73 -1.50 21.90 8.56
C THR A 73 -2.70 21.08 8.07
N ARG A 74 -3.66 20.88 8.95
CA ARG A 74 -4.90 20.20 8.59
C ARG A 74 -6.11 21.05 9.00
N ALA A 75 -6.98 21.31 8.04
CA ALA A 75 -8.28 21.92 8.24
C ALA A 75 -9.37 20.85 8.08
N ILE A 76 -10.37 20.88 8.98
CA ILE A 76 -11.48 19.92 8.99
C ILE A 76 -12.76 20.71 9.22
N ASP A 77 -13.76 20.41 8.42
CA ASP A 77 -15.14 20.80 8.65
C ASP A 77 -15.94 19.54 9.06
N PHE A 78 -16.53 19.56 10.25
CA PHE A 78 -17.36 18.47 10.75
C PHE A 78 -18.85 18.71 10.44
N ALA A 79 -19.26 19.96 10.14
CA ALA A 79 -20.65 20.31 9.83
C ALA A 79 -20.96 20.02 8.35
N ALA A 80 -20.04 20.37 7.44
CA ALA A 80 -20.03 19.93 6.05
C ALA A 80 -18.80 19.04 5.84
N PRO A 81 -18.88 17.71 6.09
CA PRO A 81 -17.71 16.87 6.29
C PRO A 81 -16.66 17.00 5.16
N ALA A 82 -15.56 17.64 5.49
CA ALA A 82 -14.44 17.87 4.58
C ALA A 82 -13.12 17.95 5.35
N SER A 83 -12.03 17.59 4.70
CA SER A 83 -10.68 17.66 5.26
C SER A 83 -9.70 18.11 4.19
N ARG A 84 -8.81 19.06 4.57
CA ARG A 84 -7.66 19.47 3.76
C ARG A 84 -6.39 19.37 4.57
N VAL A 85 -5.40 18.70 4.00
CA VAL A 85 -4.04 18.61 4.53
C VAL A 85 -3.10 19.31 3.57
N ASP A 86 -2.30 20.22 4.09
CA ASP A 86 -1.16 20.85 3.42
C ASP A 86 0.09 20.53 4.23
N ARG A 87 1.09 19.91 3.61
CA ARG A 87 2.34 19.57 4.30
C ARG A 87 3.55 19.73 3.38
N VAL A 88 4.70 20.00 3.98
CA VAL A 88 6.00 19.91 3.33
C VAL A 88 6.80 18.82 4.00
N ARG A 89 7.20 17.83 3.23
CA ARG A 89 7.99 16.70 3.72
C ARG A 89 9.31 16.56 2.99
N MET A 90 10.24 15.87 3.61
CA MET A 90 11.53 15.48 3.02
C MET A 90 11.89 14.05 3.46
N GLN A 91 12.75 13.41 2.70
CA GLN A 91 13.27 12.09 3.06
C GLN A 91 13.92 12.13 4.45
N GLY A 92 13.59 11.14 5.30
CA GLY A 92 14.12 11.04 6.67
C GLY A 92 15.46 10.33 6.78
N GLU A 93 15.91 9.69 5.70
CA GLU A 93 17.16 8.92 5.63
C GLU A 93 18.09 9.47 4.55
N ASN A 94 19.41 9.39 4.79
CA ASN A 94 20.43 9.78 3.81
C ASN A 94 21.64 8.82 3.89
N PRO A 95 21.94 8.04 2.81
CA PRO A 95 21.22 8.01 1.54
C PRO A 95 19.80 7.46 1.68
N PRO A 96 18.86 7.86 0.79
CA PRO A 96 17.51 7.31 0.78
C PRO A 96 17.53 5.80 0.52
N HIS A 97 16.70 5.05 1.26
CA HIS A 97 16.58 3.61 1.13
C HIS A 97 15.09 3.24 1.03
N GLY A 98 14.71 2.50 0.00
CA GLY A 98 13.31 2.22 -0.30
C GLY A 98 12.54 3.47 -0.75
N GLY A 99 11.25 3.34 -0.88
CA GLY A 99 10.33 4.46 -1.08
C GLY A 99 10.33 5.12 -2.45
N GLY A 100 9.43 4.68 -3.33
CA GLY A 100 9.18 5.31 -4.63
C GLY A 100 10.19 4.99 -5.71
N GLN A 101 9.82 5.36 -6.92
CA GLN A 101 10.58 5.07 -8.16
C GLN A 101 11.93 5.78 -8.26
N GLN A 102 12.08 6.87 -7.53
CA GLN A 102 13.33 7.66 -7.49
C GLN A 102 13.57 8.12 -6.05
N PRO A 103 14.82 8.26 -5.62
CA PRO A 103 15.12 8.93 -4.36
C PRO A 103 14.53 10.33 -4.35
N ILE A 104 13.82 10.65 -3.27
CA ILE A 104 13.24 11.98 -3.09
C ILE A 104 14.34 12.93 -2.62
N VAL A 105 14.63 13.94 -3.42
CA VAL A 105 15.62 14.96 -3.09
C VAL A 105 14.92 16.27 -2.72
N GLY A 106 15.30 16.83 -1.56
CA GLY A 106 14.78 18.12 -1.09
C GLY A 106 13.38 18.05 -0.50
N GLU A 107 12.76 19.23 -0.39
CA GLU A 107 11.43 19.40 0.18
C GLU A 107 10.34 19.15 -0.85
N GLN A 108 9.31 18.43 -0.45
CA GLN A 108 8.17 18.12 -1.30
C GLN A 108 6.87 18.62 -0.68
N PRO A 109 6.16 19.54 -1.33
CA PRO A 109 4.81 19.91 -0.94
C PRO A 109 3.85 18.77 -1.29
N VAL A 110 2.96 18.44 -0.35
CA VAL A 110 1.90 17.45 -0.52
C VAL A 110 0.59 18.05 -0.04
N ASN A 111 -0.40 18.04 -0.92
CA ASN A 111 -1.74 18.54 -0.63
C ASN A 111 -2.75 17.40 -0.80
N GLN A 112 -3.65 17.27 0.15
CA GLN A 112 -4.73 16.29 0.08
C GLN A 112 -6.03 16.96 0.51
N THR A 113 -7.08 16.81 -0.29
CA THR A 113 -8.40 17.35 0.04
C THR A 113 -9.46 16.30 -0.19
N ILE A 114 -10.35 16.14 0.79
CA ILE A 114 -11.51 15.27 0.72
C ILE A 114 -12.73 16.11 1.09
N VAL A 115 -13.76 16.04 0.25
CA VAL A 115 -15.10 16.56 0.53
C VAL A 115 -16.03 15.35 0.50
N VAL A 116 -16.71 15.09 1.61
CA VAL A 116 -17.56 13.92 1.73
C VAL A 116 -18.94 14.20 1.12
N THR A 117 -19.29 13.38 0.13
CA THR A 117 -20.62 13.32 -0.50
C THR A 117 -21.22 11.93 -0.31
N ALA A 118 -22.43 11.70 -0.80
CA ALA A 118 -23.06 10.38 -0.75
C ALA A 118 -22.27 9.31 -1.53
N GLU A 119 -21.52 9.72 -2.55
CA GLU A 119 -20.72 8.84 -3.42
C GLU A 119 -19.28 8.66 -2.91
N THR A 120 -18.87 9.39 -1.86
CA THR A 120 -17.51 9.30 -1.34
C THR A 120 -17.27 7.91 -0.74
N PRO A 121 -16.28 7.14 -1.24
CA PRO A 121 -15.97 5.82 -0.70
C PRO A 121 -15.68 5.84 0.79
N TRP A 122 -16.12 4.81 1.51
CA TRP A 122 -15.94 4.72 2.95
C TRP A 122 -14.50 4.91 3.41
N VAL A 123 -13.55 4.33 2.70
CA VAL A 123 -12.13 4.47 3.01
C VAL A 123 -11.65 5.92 3.05
N GLN A 124 -12.22 6.80 2.22
CA GLN A 124 -11.91 8.23 2.23
C GLN A 124 -12.62 8.96 3.37
N GLN A 125 -13.85 8.54 3.72
CA GLN A 125 -14.56 9.09 4.88
C GLN A 125 -13.80 8.85 6.18
N LEU A 126 -12.96 7.80 6.25
CA LEU A 126 -12.13 7.49 7.41
C LEU A 126 -11.14 8.62 7.75
N GLU A 127 -10.77 9.48 6.81
CA GLU A 127 -9.99 10.69 7.10
C GLU A 127 -10.65 11.56 8.20
N ILE A 128 -11.96 11.55 8.29
CA ILE A 128 -12.70 12.31 9.30
C ILE A 128 -13.20 11.38 10.41
N VAL A 129 -13.73 10.20 10.07
CA VAL A 129 -14.31 9.26 11.03
C VAL A 129 -13.29 8.73 12.03
N MET A 130 -12.03 8.56 11.61
CA MET A 130 -11.00 8.10 12.52
C MET A 130 -10.60 9.14 13.59
N LEU A 131 -10.90 10.43 13.41
CA LEU A 131 -10.66 11.46 14.43
C LEU A 131 -11.63 11.33 15.61
N PRO A 132 -11.24 11.67 16.86
CA PRO A 132 -12.08 11.52 18.03
C PRO A 132 -13.49 12.13 17.89
N HIS A 133 -13.56 13.38 17.42
CA HIS A 133 -14.82 14.09 17.18
C HIS A 133 -15.62 13.49 16.02
N GLY A 134 -14.95 13.07 14.95
CA GLY A 134 -15.57 12.40 13.81
C GLY A 134 -16.14 11.03 14.18
N PHE A 135 -15.39 10.26 14.96
CA PHE A 135 -15.82 8.96 15.48
C PHE A 135 -17.11 9.05 16.29
N LEU A 136 -17.14 9.97 17.27
CA LEU A 136 -18.34 10.13 18.13
C LEU A 136 -19.56 10.64 17.35
N ARG A 137 -19.36 11.53 16.35
CA ARG A 137 -20.44 11.93 15.43
C ARG A 137 -20.97 10.76 14.63
N ALA A 138 -20.09 9.93 14.08
CA ALA A 138 -20.48 8.74 13.35
C ALA A 138 -21.20 7.72 14.24
N ALA A 139 -20.70 7.49 15.47
CA ALA A 139 -21.29 6.59 16.44
C ALA A 139 -22.71 7.05 16.90
N ALA A 140 -22.93 8.36 17.01
CA ALA A 140 -24.21 8.92 17.43
C ALA A 140 -25.37 8.65 16.45
N VAL A 141 -25.07 8.54 15.15
CA VAL A 141 -26.06 8.33 14.08
C VAL A 141 -26.14 6.88 13.59
N ARG A 142 -25.20 6.03 14.05
CA ARG A 142 -25.17 4.61 13.70
C ARG A 142 -25.66 3.77 14.90
N ASN A 143 -26.03 2.51 14.65
CA ASN A 143 -26.44 1.58 15.70
C ASN A 143 -25.22 1.12 16.53
N ALA A 144 -24.67 2.03 17.34
CA ALA A 144 -23.52 1.74 18.18
C ALA A 144 -23.86 0.76 19.30
N THR A 145 -22.89 -0.04 19.68
CA THR A 145 -22.88 -0.93 20.84
C THR A 145 -21.77 -0.50 21.80
N VAL A 146 -21.85 -0.93 23.06
CA VAL A 146 -20.83 -0.65 24.06
C VAL A 146 -20.43 -1.92 24.79
N GLU A 147 -19.14 -2.07 25.05
CA GLU A 147 -18.59 -3.14 25.88
C GLU A 147 -17.42 -2.62 26.74
N SER A 148 -17.10 -3.34 27.82
CA SER A 148 -15.89 -3.08 28.60
C SER A 148 -14.77 -4.01 28.16
N LYS A 149 -13.59 -3.48 27.89
CA LYS A 149 -12.42 -4.26 27.42
C LYS A 149 -11.15 -3.82 28.12
N THR A 150 -10.29 -4.77 28.47
CA THR A 150 -8.95 -4.48 29.00
C THR A 150 -7.91 -4.73 27.90
N VAL A 151 -7.12 -3.71 27.61
CA VAL A 151 -6.05 -3.76 26.60
C VAL A 151 -4.76 -3.26 27.23
N GLY A 152 -3.69 -4.06 27.18
CA GLY A 152 -2.40 -3.70 27.79
C GLY A 152 -2.49 -3.38 29.30
N GLY A 153 -3.42 -4.03 30.02
CA GLY A 153 -3.65 -3.80 31.44
C GLY A 153 -4.52 -2.59 31.77
N LYS A 154 -4.90 -1.75 30.78
CA LYS A 154 -5.76 -0.60 30.94
C LYS A 154 -7.22 -0.96 30.55
N LYS A 155 -8.18 -0.57 31.37
CA LYS A 155 -9.61 -0.78 31.13
C LYS A 155 -10.15 0.35 30.23
N TYR A 156 -10.97 -0.02 29.25
CA TYR A 156 -11.64 0.90 28.33
C TYR A 156 -13.12 0.61 28.24
N THR A 157 -13.89 1.65 28.00
CA THR A 157 -15.23 1.54 27.45
C THR A 157 -15.09 1.59 25.92
N VAL A 158 -15.45 0.51 25.24
CA VAL A 158 -15.34 0.41 23.78
C VAL A 158 -16.69 0.64 23.15
N VAL A 159 -16.80 1.68 22.36
CA VAL A 159 -17.96 1.98 21.52
C VAL A 159 -17.70 1.44 20.13
N SER A 160 -18.62 0.65 19.58
CA SER A 160 -18.46 0.02 18.27
C SER A 160 -19.67 0.26 17.38
N PHE A 161 -19.44 0.48 16.10
CA PHE A 161 -20.48 0.46 15.06
C PHE A 161 -19.95 -0.21 13.78
N VAL A 162 -20.84 -0.48 12.83
CA VAL A 162 -20.44 -1.07 11.53
C VAL A 162 -20.31 0.05 10.49
N GLY A 163 -19.17 0.10 9.82
CA GLY A 163 -18.91 1.01 8.70
C GLY A 163 -19.56 0.56 7.40
N ASP A 164 -19.56 1.42 6.39
CA ASP A 164 -20.23 1.15 5.12
C ASP A 164 -19.55 0.00 4.34
N ASN A 165 -18.28 -0.28 4.61
CA ASN A 165 -17.53 -1.45 4.13
C ASN A 165 -17.81 -2.73 4.92
N LYS A 166 -18.81 -2.73 5.83
CA LYS A 166 -19.16 -3.83 6.75
C LYS A 166 -18.12 -4.15 7.83
N ALA A 167 -16.97 -3.46 7.88
CA ALA A 167 -16.02 -3.59 8.97
C ALA A 167 -16.53 -2.89 10.24
N LYS A 168 -16.14 -3.42 11.41
CA LYS A 168 -16.37 -2.72 12.68
C LYS A 168 -15.45 -1.50 12.75
N VAL A 169 -15.99 -0.43 13.38
CA VAL A 169 -15.22 0.73 13.83
C VAL A 169 -15.32 0.76 15.34
N ASN A 170 -14.22 0.66 16.04
CA ASN A 170 -14.14 0.60 17.51
C ASN A 170 -13.43 1.84 18.04
N GLY A 171 -14.06 2.57 18.95
CA GLY A 171 -13.45 3.67 19.68
C GLY A 171 -13.26 3.31 21.16
N TYR A 172 -12.05 3.47 21.65
CA TYR A 172 -11.63 3.15 23.01
C TYR A 172 -11.66 4.42 23.87
N LEU A 173 -12.57 4.47 24.79
CA LEU A 173 -12.77 5.58 25.73
C LEU A 173 -12.06 5.26 27.05
N ASN A 174 -11.26 6.18 27.55
CA ASN A 174 -10.66 6.09 28.88
C ASN A 174 -11.66 6.49 29.99
N ASP A 175 -11.21 6.48 31.26
CA ASP A 175 -12.05 6.83 32.40
C ASP A 175 -12.51 8.30 32.40
N GLN A 176 -11.81 9.18 31.66
CA GLN A 176 -12.20 10.57 31.43
C GLN A 176 -13.13 10.74 30.23
N LYS A 177 -13.55 9.63 29.60
CA LYS A 177 -14.37 9.58 28.39
C LYS A 177 -13.70 10.18 27.14
N LEU A 178 -12.36 10.32 27.17
CA LEU A 178 -11.59 10.73 26.00
C LEU A 178 -11.32 9.53 25.10
N VAL A 179 -11.41 9.72 23.79
CA VAL A 179 -11.11 8.69 22.79
C VAL A 179 -9.60 8.56 22.65
N GLU A 180 -9.00 7.49 23.16
CA GLU A 180 -7.57 7.26 23.05
C GLU A 180 -7.17 6.45 21.81
N ARG A 181 -8.11 5.71 21.23
CA ARG A 181 -7.88 4.90 20.05
C ARG A 181 -9.14 4.74 19.24
N VAL A 182 -9.01 4.81 17.93
CA VAL A 182 -10.02 4.36 16.96
C VAL A 182 -9.38 3.32 16.06
N GLU A 183 -10.07 2.20 15.83
CA GLU A 183 -9.59 1.16 14.92
C GLU A 183 -10.70 0.68 14.01
N THR A 184 -10.32 0.30 12.80
CA THR A 184 -11.17 -0.36 11.81
C THR A 184 -10.34 -1.22 10.88
N TRP A 185 -10.98 -1.88 9.92
CA TRP A 185 -10.31 -2.65 8.87
C TRP A 185 -10.70 -2.10 7.51
N ILE A 186 -9.73 -2.05 6.62
CA ILE A 186 -9.91 -1.61 5.24
C ILE A 186 -9.41 -2.70 4.30
N ASP A 187 -10.07 -2.85 3.16
CA ASP A 187 -9.59 -3.72 2.10
C ASP A 187 -8.32 -3.17 1.48
N ASN A 188 -7.27 -3.96 1.49
CA ASN A 188 -6.01 -3.64 0.80
C ASN A 188 -5.69 -4.79 -0.16
N PRO A 189 -5.45 -4.53 -1.44
CA PRO A 189 -5.27 -5.57 -2.45
C PRO A 189 -4.09 -6.50 -2.19
N PHE A 190 -3.11 -6.08 -1.37
CA PHE A 190 -1.95 -6.89 -1.01
C PHE A 190 -1.95 -7.33 0.47
N LEU A 191 -2.35 -6.43 1.38
CA LEU A 191 -2.34 -6.67 2.83
C LEU A 191 -3.69 -7.22 3.35
N GLY A 192 -4.62 -7.55 2.47
CA GLY A 192 -5.90 -8.15 2.83
C GLY A 192 -6.80 -7.23 3.66
N ASP A 193 -7.50 -7.81 4.63
CA ASP A 193 -8.30 -7.08 5.63
C ASP A 193 -7.35 -6.34 6.58
N MET A 194 -6.81 -5.24 6.11
CA MET A 194 -5.74 -4.49 6.78
C MET A 194 -6.29 -3.65 7.93
N ALA A 195 -5.75 -3.84 9.13
CA ALA A 195 -6.08 -3.00 10.27
C ALA A 195 -5.63 -1.55 10.05
N PHE A 196 -6.52 -0.60 10.36
CA PHE A 196 -6.25 0.83 10.41
C PHE A 196 -6.53 1.34 11.82
N GLU A 197 -5.53 1.87 12.49
CA GLU A 197 -5.59 2.38 13.85
C GLU A 197 -5.19 3.85 13.89
N ALA A 198 -5.86 4.62 14.75
CA ALA A 198 -5.46 5.96 15.12
C ALA A 198 -5.43 6.05 16.66
N ILE A 199 -4.30 6.50 17.22
CA ILE A 199 -4.02 6.58 18.65
C ILE A 199 -3.85 8.06 19.00
N TYR A 200 -4.47 8.48 20.11
CA TYR A 200 -4.58 9.86 20.54
C TYR A 200 -4.16 10.03 22.00
N SER A 201 -3.29 11.00 22.27
CA SER A 201 -2.84 11.34 23.62
C SER A 201 -2.67 12.84 23.81
N ASP A 202 -2.31 13.23 25.03
CA ASP A 202 -1.94 14.59 25.40
C ASP A 202 -3.04 15.62 25.10
N TYR A 203 -4.30 15.27 25.43
CA TYR A 203 -5.44 16.12 25.20
C TYR A 203 -5.33 17.47 25.91
N LYS A 204 -5.62 18.55 25.17
CA LYS A 204 -5.72 19.92 25.71
C LYS A 204 -7.03 20.57 25.30
N ASP A 205 -7.52 21.48 26.14
CA ASP A 205 -8.65 22.31 25.80
C ASP A 205 -8.25 23.32 24.71
N ALA A 206 -9.03 23.37 23.65
CA ALA A 206 -8.88 24.27 22.52
C ALA A 206 -10.17 25.10 22.36
N GLY A 207 -10.50 25.92 23.39
CA GLY A 207 -11.67 26.78 23.36
C GLY A 207 -12.99 26.04 23.58
N GLY A 208 -13.03 25.12 24.55
CA GLY A 208 -14.21 24.34 24.94
C GLY A 208 -14.35 23.02 24.17
N ALA A 209 -13.32 22.60 23.44
CA ALA A 209 -13.20 21.28 22.84
C ALA A 209 -11.86 20.66 23.20
N MET A 210 -11.84 19.44 23.70
CA MET A 210 -10.62 18.69 24.00
C MET A 210 -10.03 18.14 22.70
N PHE A 211 -8.80 18.52 22.38
CA PHE A 211 -8.11 18.09 21.17
C PHE A 211 -6.80 17.35 21.50
N PRO A 212 -6.48 16.21 20.84
CA PRO A 212 -5.25 15.48 21.09
C PRO A 212 -4.04 16.24 20.51
N MET A 213 -2.97 16.35 21.29
CA MET A 213 -1.73 17.00 20.88
C MET A 213 -0.71 16.01 20.32
N HIS A 214 -0.95 14.70 20.45
CA HIS A 214 -0.17 13.65 19.81
C HIS A 214 -1.09 12.70 19.06
N ILE A 215 -0.78 12.43 17.79
CA ILE A 215 -1.59 11.63 16.88
C ILE A 215 -0.69 10.61 16.19
N VAL A 216 -0.93 9.33 16.42
CA VAL A 216 -0.24 8.24 15.72
C VAL A 216 -1.26 7.46 14.90
N GLN A 217 -1.00 7.28 13.61
CA GLN A 217 -1.80 6.40 12.75
C GLN A 217 -0.97 5.22 12.29
N LYS A 218 -1.61 4.03 12.23
CA LYS A 218 -0.98 2.78 11.78
C LYS A 218 -1.88 2.07 10.77
N GLN A 219 -1.25 1.46 9.79
CA GLN A 219 -1.91 0.54 8.86
C GLN A 219 -1.13 -0.77 8.82
N GLY A 220 -1.85 -1.91 8.86
CA GLY A 220 -1.21 -3.23 8.91
C GLY A 220 -0.26 -3.45 10.10
N GLY A 221 -0.41 -2.65 11.18
CA GLY A 221 0.48 -2.67 12.35
C GLY A 221 1.68 -1.72 12.26
N TYR A 222 1.94 -1.12 11.09
CA TYR A 222 3.06 -0.18 10.87
C TYR A 222 2.61 1.27 10.97
N PRO A 223 3.44 2.19 11.50
CA PRO A 223 3.11 3.61 11.53
C PRO A 223 3.03 4.16 10.10
N ILE A 224 2.03 5.03 9.86
CA ILE A 224 1.89 5.84 8.65
C ILE A 224 1.97 7.34 8.95
N PHE A 225 1.60 7.74 10.18
CA PHE A 225 1.80 9.07 10.72
C PHE A 225 2.19 9.00 12.20
N ASP A 226 3.07 9.91 12.60
CA ASP A 226 3.41 10.20 13.99
C ASP A 226 3.60 11.72 14.10
N LEU A 227 2.56 12.41 14.63
CA LEU A 227 2.44 13.86 14.59
C LEU A 227 2.35 14.45 16.01
N THR A 228 3.17 15.44 16.29
CA THR A 228 3.04 16.32 17.47
C THR A 228 2.37 17.61 17.04
N VAL A 229 1.18 17.85 17.57
CA VAL A 229 0.38 19.05 17.29
C VAL A 229 0.97 20.24 18.07
N SER A 230 1.20 21.34 17.39
CA SER A 230 1.77 22.56 17.96
C SER A 230 0.76 23.67 18.21
N ASP A 231 -0.30 23.73 17.38
CA ASP A 231 -1.34 24.75 17.47
C ASP A 231 -2.70 24.17 17.04
N VAL A 232 -3.78 24.60 17.73
CA VAL A 232 -5.16 24.18 17.42
C VAL A 232 -6.06 25.41 17.43
N LYS A 233 -6.77 25.64 16.34
CA LYS A 233 -7.74 26.72 16.18
C LYS A 233 -9.14 26.08 16.04
N ALA A 234 -9.83 25.99 17.16
CA ALA A 234 -11.22 25.53 17.16
C ALA A 234 -12.13 26.57 16.50
N ASN A 235 -13.08 26.10 15.72
CA ASN A 235 -14.08 26.89 14.99
C ASN A 235 -13.45 27.95 14.07
N ALA A 236 -12.24 27.68 13.57
CA ALA A 236 -11.60 28.51 12.56
C ALA A 236 -12.47 28.61 11.30
N ALA A 237 -12.44 29.77 10.64
CA ALA A 237 -13.04 29.90 9.32
C ALA A 237 -12.22 29.06 8.33
N VAL A 238 -12.78 27.92 7.90
CA VAL A 238 -12.17 27.02 6.93
C VAL A 238 -12.96 27.05 5.63
N SER A 239 -12.24 27.05 4.50
CA SER A 239 -12.84 26.90 3.17
C SER A 239 -12.17 25.71 2.48
N ILE A 240 -12.87 24.59 2.42
CA ILE A 240 -12.38 23.35 1.82
C ILE A 240 -13.20 23.11 0.55
N GLN A 241 -12.58 23.35 -0.60
CA GLN A 241 -13.21 23.15 -1.91
C GLN A 241 -12.80 21.79 -2.48
N PRO A 242 -13.68 21.12 -3.26
CA PRO A 242 -13.29 19.95 -4.01
C PRO A 242 -12.03 20.20 -4.84
N PRO A 243 -11.15 19.21 -5.03
CA PRO A 243 -9.96 19.35 -5.86
C PRO A 243 -10.36 19.81 -7.27
N GLN A 244 -9.79 20.94 -7.72
CA GLN A 244 -9.97 21.42 -9.10
C GLN A 244 -8.85 20.85 -9.96
N GLY A 245 -9.16 19.97 -10.90
CA GLY A 245 -8.22 19.45 -11.89
C GLY A 245 -7.39 18.24 -11.45
N ARG A 246 -6.72 17.62 -12.41
CA ARG A 246 -5.80 16.49 -12.23
C ARG A 246 -4.54 16.95 -11.49
N GLY A 247 -4.51 16.90 -10.17
CA GLY A 247 -3.31 17.22 -9.44
C GLY A 247 -3.53 17.19 -7.93
N GLY A 248 -3.34 16.06 -7.27
CA GLY A 248 -3.14 15.99 -5.83
C GLY A 248 -4.33 15.58 -4.99
N ALA A 249 -4.72 14.39 -5.13
CA ALA A 249 -5.00 13.42 -4.09
C ALA A 249 -4.56 12.09 -4.68
N ALA A 250 -4.03 11.16 -3.89
CA ALA A 250 -4.13 9.79 -4.32
C ALA A 250 -5.62 9.56 -4.61
N ALA A 251 -5.99 9.57 -5.88
CA ALA A 251 -7.31 9.15 -6.27
C ALA A 251 -7.55 7.83 -5.54
N PRO A 252 -8.74 7.58 -4.99
CA PRO A 252 -9.07 6.24 -4.58
C PRO A 252 -8.66 5.37 -5.75
N ALA A 253 -8.03 4.24 -5.47
CA ALA A 253 -7.84 3.23 -6.49
C ALA A 253 -9.20 3.15 -7.21
N PRO A 254 -9.27 3.44 -8.51
CA PRO A 254 -10.56 3.52 -9.18
C PRO A 254 -11.26 2.20 -8.88
N ALA A 255 -12.48 2.29 -8.39
CA ALA A 255 -13.36 1.14 -8.28
C ALA A 255 -13.24 0.45 -9.63
N ALA A 256 -12.65 -0.73 -9.66
CA ALA A 256 -12.08 -1.42 -10.78
C ALA A 256 -12.77 -1.11 -12.13
N ALA A 257 -12.37 -0.01 -12.76
CA ALA A 257 -12.52 0.08 -14.22
C ALA A 257 -11.81 -1.16 -14.73
N ALA A 258 -12.50 -1.99 -15.48
CA ALA A 258 -11.94 -3.23 -16.01
C ALA A 258 -10.55 -2.90 -16.54
N ALA A 259 -9.51 -3.43 -15.88
CA ALA A 259 -8.15 -3.09 -16.25
C ALA A 259 -7.97 -3.51 -17.70
N SER A 260 -7.81 -2.56 -18.60
CA SER A 260 -7.59 -2.86 -20.00
C SER A 260 -6.21 -3.49 -20.17
N ALA A 261 -6.12 -4.53 -20.97
CA ALA A 261 -4.87 -5.09 -21.40
C ALA A 261 -4.75 -4.95 -22.91
N SER A 262 -3.62 -4.48 -23.38
CA SER A 262 -3.20 -4.51 -24.78
C SER A 262 -1.82 -5.13 -24.87
N SER A 263 -1.41 -5.60 -26.03
CA SER A 263 -0.18 -6.36 -26.16
C SER A 263 0.62 -5.95 -27.41
N GLU A 264 1.94 -6.10 -27.27
CA GLU A 264 2.93 -5.95 -28.33
C GLU A 264 3.79 -7.21 -28.39
N LYS A 265 4.08 -7.71 -29.58
CA LYS A 265 5.00 -8.84 -29.76
C LYS A 265 6.45 -8.35 -29.64
N LEU A 266 7.19 -8.86 -28.67
CA LEU A 266 8.64 -8.57 -28.48
C LEU A 266 9.52 -9.56 -29.24
N GLY A 267 9.08 -10.77 -29.42
CA GLY A 267 9.76 -11.86 -30.08
C GLY A 267 8.81 -13.00 -30.36
N ASP A 268 9.31 -14.07 -30.96
CA ASP A 268 8.48 -15.26 -31.17
C ASP A 268 8.12 -15.90 -29.83
N GLY A 269 6.80 -16.00 -29.52
CA GLY A 269 6.33 -16.46 -28.23
C GLY A 269 6.55 -15.52 -27.04
N VAL A 270 6.97 -14.25 -27.28
CA VAL A 270 7.21 -13.26 -26.21
C VAL A 270 6.38 -12.01 -26.44
N TYR A 271 5.62 -11.61 -25.44
CA TYR A 271 4.63 -10.53 -25.54
C TYR A 271 4.73 -9.56 -24.36
N LEU A 272 4.84 -8.27 -24.66
CA LEU A 272 4.65 -7.19 -23.68
C LEU A 272 3.15 -6.94 -23.51
N ILE A 273 2.67 -6.87 -22.28
CA ILE A 273 1.27 -6.57 -21.93
C ILE A 273 1.22 -5.23 -21.22
N THR A 274 0.50 -4.28 -21.83
CA THR A 274 0.34 -2.88 -21.39
C THR A 274 -1.10 -2.59 -20.92
N GLY A 275 -1.39 -1.35 -20.54
CA GLY A 275 -2.68 -0.92 -19.99
C GLY A 275 -2.68 -0.80 -18.47
N GLY A 276 -1.53 -0.56 -17.88
CA GLY A 276 -1.18 -0.41 -16.48
C GLY A 276 0.31 -0.64 -16.34
N TYR A 277 0.76 -1.12 -15.17
CA TYR A 277 2.16 -1.58 -15.06
C TYR A 277 2.40 -2.70 -16.07
N ALA A 278 3.58 -2.66 -16.70
CA ALA A 278 3.94 -3.63 -17.72
C ALA A 278 4.01 -5.05 -17.16
N ALA A 279 3.72 -6.00 -18.00
CA ALA A 279 4.00 -7.41 -17.76
C ALA A 279 4.54 -8.05 -19.05
N VAL A 280 5.26 -9.15 -18.93
CA VAL A 280 5.74 -9.89 -20.11
C VAL A 280 5.28 -11.34 -20.00
N ALA A 281 4.64 -11.86 -21.05
CA ALA A 281 4.27 -13.26 -21.17
C ALA A 281 5.23 -14.00 -22.10
N VAL A 282 5.69 -15.18 -21.69
CA VAL A 282 6.59 -16.05 -22.44
C VAL A 282 5.94 -17.41 -22.64
N ASP A 283 5.93 -17.87 -23.90
CA ASP A 283 5.30 -19.11 -24.38
C ASP A 283 6.28 -20.28 -24.28
N PHE A 284 6.30 -20.99 -23.16
CA PHE A 284 7.01 -22.27 -23.03
C PHE A 284 6.21 -23.43 -23.66
N LYS A 285 6.86 -24.58 -23.91
CA LYS A 285 6.22 -25.73 -24.60
C LYS A 285 4.90 -26.16 -24.00
N ASP A 286 4.80 -26.20 -22.68
CA ASP A 286 3.67 -26.75 -21.94
C ASP A 286 2.98 -25.74 -21.00
N HIS A 287 3.53 -24.52 -20.86
CA HIS A 287 3.02 -23.51 -19.94
C HIS A 287 3.35 -22.08 -20.39
N ILE A 288 2.73 -21.14 -19.69
CA ILE A 288 3.03 -19.70 -19.77
C ILE A 288 3.78 -19.28 -18.52
N THR A 289 4.87 -18.54 -18.71
CA THR A 289 5.50 -17.76 -17.63
C THR A 289 5.14 -16.29 -17.81
N VAL A 290 4.64 -15.65 -16.75
CA VAL A 290 4.35 -14.21 -16.71
C VAL A 290 5.36 -13.51 -15.81
N ILE A 291 5.94 -12.41 -16.27
CA ILE A 291 6.83 -11.56 -15.50
C ILE A 291 6.04 -10.32 -15.13
N GLU A 292 5.82 -10.09 -13.83
CA GLU A 292 4.96 -9.09 -13.22
C GLU A 292 3.45 -9.27 -13.46
N THR A 293 2.65 -8.82 -12.48
CA THR A 293 1.18 -8.84 -12.54
C THR A 293 0.56 -7.47 -12.24
N GLY A 294 1.40 -6.48 -11.94
CA GLY A 294 0.98 -5.09 -11.76
C GLY A 294 0.40 -4.77 -10.37
N GLN A 295 -0.16 -3.57 -10.29
CA GLN A 295 -0.45 -2.82 -9.07
C GLN A 295 -1.81 -3.12 -8.42
N SER A 296 -2.57 -4.07 -8.93
CA SER A 296 -3.87 -4.47 -8.36
C SER A 296 -4.29 -5.87 -8.80
N GLU A 297 -5.20 -6.49 -8.06
CA GLU A 297 -5.80 -7.78 -8.44
C GLU A 297 -6.49 -7.71 -9.81
N ALA A 298 -7.24 -6.65 -10.07
CA ALA A 298 -7.90 -6.45 -11.37
C ALA A 298 -6.88 -6.38 -12.53
N ARG A 299 -5.74 -5.70 -12.32
CA ARG A 299 -4.65 -5.67 -13.32
C ARG A 299 -4.04 -7.06 -13.50
N GLY A 300 -3.78 -7.78 -12.42
CA GLY A 300 -3.24 -9.15 -12.48
C GLY A 300 -4.17 -10.09 -13.25
N GLN A 301 -5.47 -10.00 -13.02
CA GLN A 301 -6.48 -10.77 -13.77
C GLN A 301 -6.46 -10.42 -15.27
N ALA A 302 -6.38 -9.13 -15.61
CA ALA A 302 -6.31 -8.68 -17.01
C ALA A 302 -5.01 -9.15 -17.69
N VAL A 303 -3.88 -9.11 -17.01
CA VAL A 303 -2.59 -9.62 -17.51
C VAL A 303 -2.67 -11.11 -17.80
N ILE A 304 -3.18 -11.91 -16.86
CA ILE A 304 -3.31 -13.35 -17.01
C ILE A 304 -4.30 -13.71 -18.14
N ALA A 305 -5.43 -13.01 -18.23
CA ALA A 305 -6.40 -13.22 -19.30
C ALA A 305 -5.80 -12.92 -20.68
N GLU A 306 -5.04 -11.83 -20.81
CA GLU A 306 -4.38 -11.46 -22.05
C GLU A 306 -3.25 -12.45 -22.42
N ALA A 307 -2.44 -12.90 -21.44
CA ALA A 307 -1.44 -13.93 -21.66
C ALA A 307 -2.05 -15.23 -22.20
N LYS A 308 -3.16 -15.68 -21.62
CA LYS A 308 -3.90 -16.87 -22.11
C LYS A 308 -4.56 -16.66 -23.48
N ARG A 309 -4.98 -15.44 -23.80
CA ARG A 309 -5.52 -15.10 -25.12
C ARG A 309 -4.43 -15.17 -26.20
N LEU A 310 -3.24 -14.69 -25.89
CA LEU A 310 -2.08 -14.68 -26.79
C LEU A 310 -1.48 -16.08 -26.97
N ILE A 311 -1.48 -16.87 -25.91
CA ILE A 311 -0.89 -18.20 -25.82
C ILE A 311 -2.00 -19.20 -25.39
N PRO A 312 -2.86 -19.61 -26.32
CA PRO A 312 -4.02 -20.46 -26.00
C PRO A 312 -3.62 -21.87 -25.59
N ASN A 313 -4.50 -22.52 -24.82
CA ASN A 313 -4.40 -23.91 -24.41
C ASN A 313 -3.21 -24.26 -23.48
N LYS A 314 -2.61 -23.27 -22.82
CA LYS A 314 -1.55 -23.48 -21.84
C LYS A 314 -1.90 -22.84 -20.49
N PRO A 315 -1.58 -23.48 -19.36
CA PRO A 315 -1.75 -22.88 -18.05
C PRO A 315 -0.67 -21.80 -17.81
N VAL A 316 -0.99 -20.80 -16.99
CA VAL A 316 0.02 -19.93 -16.36
C VAL A 316 0.60 -20.71 -15.18
N THR A 317 1.83 -21.20 -15.31
CA THR A 317 2.49 -22.02 -14.29
C THR A 317 3.39 -21.20 -13.39
N TYR A 318 4.09 -20.22 -13.96
CA TYR A 318 4.99 -19.35 -13.22
C TYR A 318 4.63 -17.88 -13.37
N VAL A 319 4.71 -17.18 -12.25
CA VAL A 319 4.65 -15.71 -12.20
C VAL A 319 5.89 -15.21 -11.50
N VAL A 320 6.71 -14.40 -12.18
CA VAL A 320 7.88 -13.77 -11.60
C VAL A 320 7.46 -12.45 -10.97
N ASN A 321 7.70 -12.30 -9.68
CA ASN A 321 7.59 -11.03 -8.95
C ASN A 321 8.98 -10.40 -8.85
N THR A 322 9.14 -9.18 -9.34
CA THR A 322 10.43 -8.48 -9.30
C THR A 322 10.84 -8.18 -7.87
N HIS A 323 9.93 -7.65 -7.04
CA HIS A 323 10.19 -7.40 -5.61
C HIS A 323 8.89 -7.21 -4.82
N SER A 324 9.00 -7.05 -3.48
CA SER A 324 7.88 -7.11 -2.56
C SER A 324 7.14 -5.79 -2.30
N HIS A 325 7.44 -4.72 -3.03
CA HIS A 325 6.67 -3.48 -2.91
C HIS A 325 5.20 -3.68 -3.29
N ILE A 326 4.33 -2.91 -2.65
CA ILE A 326 2.88 -3.08 -2.76
C ILE A 326 2.39 -2.92 -4.21
N ASP A 327 2.98 -2.02 -4.98
CA ASP A 327 2.62 -1.73 -6.36
C ASP A 327 3.11 -2.79 -7.36
N HIS A 328 4.06 -3.66 -6.98
CA HIS A 328 4.50 -4.84 -7.75
C HIS A 328 3.91 -6.16 -7.24
N SER A 329 3.34 -6.16 -6.05
CA SER A 329 2.83 -7.37 -5.40
C SER A 329 1.30 -7.44 -5.32
N SER A 330 0.58 -6.31 -5.50
CA SER A 330 -0.88 -6.28 -5.37
C SER A 330 -1.62 -7.10 -6.43
N GLY A 331 -0.99 -7.37 -7.59
CA GLY A 331 -1.54 -8.24 -8.63
C GLY A 331 -1.29 -9.74 -8.41
N LEU A 332 -0.44 -10.13 -7.45
CA LEU A 332 -0.04 -11.53 -7.26
C LEU A 332 -1.19 -12.45 -6.82
N ARG A 333 -2.23 -11.91 -6.21
CA ARG A 333 -3.40 -12.72 -5.86
C ARG A 333 -4.15 -13.25 -7.08
N ALA A 334 -4.02 -12.61 -8.24
CA ALA A 334 -4.47 -13.18 -9.51
C ALA A 334 -3.68 -14.47 -9.85
N ALA A 335 -2.35 -14.48 -9.64
CA ALA A 335 -1.53 -15.69 -9.81
C ALA A 335 -1.93 -16.80 -8.82
N VAL A 336 -2.19 -16.45 -7.56
CA VAL A 336 -2.71 -17.40 -6.56
C VAL A 336 -4.03 -18.01 -7.02
N SER A 337 -4.95 -17.21 -7.58
CA SER A 337 -6.24 -17.71 -8.07
C SER A 337 -6.11 -18.71 -9.23
N GLU A 338 -5.06 -18.60 -10.02
CA GLU A 338 -4.72 -19.55 -11.10
C GLU A 338 -4.02 -20.83 -10.57
N GLY A 339 -3.46 -20.79 -9.36
CA GLY A 339 -2.62 -21.85 -8.81
C GLY A 339 -1.19 -21.81 -9.35
N ALA A 340 -0.76 -20.67 -9.88
CA ALA A 340 0.59 -20.48 -10.38
C ALA A 340 1.61 -20.39 -9.23
N THR A 341 2.83 -20.85 -9.50
CA THR A 341 3.97 -20.67 -8.59
C THR A 341 4.56 -19.28 -8.78
N ILE A 342 4.66 -18.52 -7.69
CA ILE A 342 5.27 -17.19 -7.66
C ILE A 342 6.76 -17.35 -7.42
N LEU A 343 7.58 -16.91 -8.39
CA LEU A 343 9.04 -16.87 -8.29
C LEU A 343 9.44 -15.48 -7.80
N THR A 344 10.18 -15.40 -6.71
CA THR A 344 10.69 -14.15 -6.15
C THR A 344 12.07 -14.35 -5.53
N TYR A 345 12.85 -13.26 -5.36
CA TYR A 345 14.12 -13.40 -4.67
C TYR A 345 13.94 -13.95 -3.25
N GLN A 346 14.87 -14.78 -2.83
CA GLN A 346 14.77 -15.54 -1.57
C GLN A 346 14.42 -14.69 -0.34
N LEU A 347 14.86 -13.43 -0.30
CA LEU A 347 14.56 -12.49 0.78
C LEU A 347 13.06 -12.21 0.92
N ASN A 348 12.31 -12.22 -0.17
CA ASN A 348 10.90 -11.87 -0.22
C ASN A 348 9.97 -13.06 0.08
N LYS A 349 10.45 -14.31 -0.02
CA LYS A 349 9.62 -15.52 0.01
C LYS A 349 8.71 -15.58 1.23
N ALA A 350 9.26 -15.56 2.41
CA ALA A 350 8.49 -15.71 3.66
C ALA A 350 7.47 -14.56 3.84
N TYR A 351 7.82 -13.36 3.42
CA TYR A 351 6.93 -12.20 3.47
C TYR A 351 5.76 -12.38 2.51
N LEU A 352 6.00 -12.79 1.27
CA LEU A 352 4.93 -13.03 0.29
C LEU A 352 4.02 -14.20 0.70
N GLU A 353 4.59 -15.32 1.21
CA GLU A 353 3.79 -16.43 1.75
C GLU A 353 2.84 -15.98 2.85
N LYS A 354 3.34 -15.18 3.80
CA LYS A 354 2.54 -14.60 4.88
C LYS A 354 1.48 -13.66 4.34
N THR A 355 1.88 -12.68 3.53
CA THR A 355 1.01 -11.58 3.10
C THR A 355 -0.09 -12.07 2.15
N LEU A 356 0.25 -12.92 1.17
CA LEU A 356 -0.73 -13.49 0.24
C LEU A 356 -1.70 -14.49 0.90
N SER A 357 -1.42 -14.92 2.14
CA SER A 357 -2.30 -15.77 2.94
C SER A 357 -3.26 -14.99 3.84
N ILE A 358 -3.14 -13.65 3.92
CA ILE A 358 -4.05 -12.82 4.71
C ILE A 358 -5.46 -12.90 4.11
N PRO A 359 -6.54 -13.03 4.94
CA PRO A 359 -7.91 -13.06 4.44
C PRO A 359 -8.31 -11.75 3.74
N HIS A 360 -9.14 -11.86 2.71
CA HIS A 360 -9.80 -10.76 2.01
C HIS A 360 -11.31 -10.88 2.19
N THR A 361 -11.81 -10.75 3.43
CA THR A 361 -13.24 -10.97 3.72
C THR A 361 -14.09 -9.72 3.48
N LEU A 362 -13.48 -8.54 3.53
CA LEU A 362 -14.16 -7.26 3.26
C LEU A 362 -14.50 -7.12 1.77
N ASN A 363 -13.61 -7.59 0.90
CA ASN A 363 -13.77 -7.59 -0.55
C ASN A 363 -13.15 -8.88 -1.14
N PRO A 364 -13.87 -10.01 -1.12
CA PRO A 364 -13.31 -11.30 -1.53
C PRO A 364 -12.90 -11.32 -3.00
N ASP A 365 -11.60 -11.44 -3.25
CA ASP A 365 -11.02 -11.67 -4.56
C ASP A 365 -11.18 -13.13 -5.04
N LYS A 366 -10.73 -13.44 -6.26
CA LYS A 366 -10.84 -14.80 -6.80
C LYS A 366 -10.06 -15.83 -5.98
N ALA A 367 -8.88 -15.48 -5.43
CA ALA A 367 -8.10 -16.39 -4.61
C ALA A 367 -8.83 -16.73 -3.31
N GLN A 368 -9.46 -15.74 -2.66
CA GLN A 368 -10.31 -15.95 -1.49
C GLN A 368 -11.54 -16.81 -1.82
N GLN A 369 -12.22 -16.53 -2.93
CA GLN A 369 -13.40 -17.28 -3.38
C GLN A 369 -13.07 -18.73 -3.73
N ASN A 370 -11.92 -18.98 -4.35
CA ASN A 370 -11.46 -20.32 -4.74
C ASN A 370 -10.82 -21.10 -3.59
N GLY A 371 -10.54 -20.46 -2.44
CA GLY A 371 -9.85 -21.05 -1.30
C GLY A 371 -8.41 -21.48 -1.61
N ARG A 372 -7.80 -20.90 -2.65
CA ARG A 372 -6.43 -21.23 -3.05
C ARG A 372 -5.39 -20.59 -2.16
N LYS A 373 -4.33 -21.34 -1.86
CA LYS A 373 -3.19 -20.89 -1.09
C LYS A 373 -2.04 -20.47 -2.01
N PRO A 374 -1.21 -19.48 -1.63
CA PRO A 374 -0.05 -19.08 -2.42
C PRO A 374 0.99 -20.22 -2.46
N ILE A 375 1.62 -20.38 -3.61
CA ILE A 375 2.80 -21.22 -3.81
C ILE A 375 3.94 -20.27 -4.18
N VAL A 376 4.92 -20.12 -3.31
CA VAL A 376 6.05 -19.19 -3.50
C VAL A 376 7.36 -19.96 -3.50
N GLU A 377 8.12 -19.80 -4.57
CA GLU A 377 9.44 -20.41 -4.74
C GLU A 377 10.54 -19.35 -4.69
N ALA A 378 11.60 -19.63 -3.94
CA ALA A 378 12.74 -18.74 -3.80
C ALA A 378 13.66 -18.84 -5.02
N VAL A 379 14.07 -17.68 -5.52
CA VAL A 379 15.15 -17.51 -6.51
C VAL A 379 16.38 -17.01 -5.76
N GLY A 380 17.52 -17.63 -6.00
CA GLY A 380 18.83 -17.17 -5.50
C GLY A 380 19.42 -16.06 -6.40
N GLU A 381 20.75 -15.98 -6.45
CA GLU A 381 21.45 -14.95 -7.26
C GLU A 381 21.17 -15.08 -8.76
N LYS A 382 20.94 -16.28 -9.24
CA LYS A 382 20.53 -16.58 -10.62
C LYS A 382 19.61 -17.78 -10.68
N LYS A 383 18.59 -17.72 -11.54
CA LYS A 383 17.78 -18.88 -11.95
C LYS A 383 17.52 -18.81 -13.46
N VAL A 384 17.59 -19.95 -14.13
CA VAL A 384 17.27 -20.04 -15.57
C VAL A 384 16.02 -20.90 -15.72
N LEU A 385 15.02 -20.35 -16.41
CA LEU A 385 13.83 -21.07 -16.86
C LEU A 385 14.04 -21.37 -18.33
N THR A 386 13.96 -22.65 -18.74
CA THR A 386 14.10 -23.04 -20.12
C THR A 386 13.40 -24.36 -20.42
N ASP A 387 12.90 -24.48 -21.62
CA ASP A 387 12.38 -25.71 -22.21
C ASP A 387 13.12 -26.12 -23.50
N GLY A 388 14.24 -25.42 -23.76
CA GLY A 388 15.05 -25.58 -24.98
C GLY A 388 14.59 -24.72 -26.16
N THR A 389 13.41 -24.05 -26.08
CA THR A 389 12.93 -23.10 -27.11
C THR A 389 13.01 -21.65 -26.64
N HIS A 390 12.62 -21.41 -25.38
CA HIS A 390 12.71 -20.12 -24.72
C HIS A 390 13.65 -20.21 -23.52
N VAL A 391 14.24 -19.08 -23.19
CA VAL A 391 15.12 -18.90 -22.03
C VAL A 391 14.73 -17.61 -21.35
N VAL A 392 14.44 -17.68 -20.05
CA VAL A 392 14.32 -16.53 -19.16
C VAL A 392 15.35 -16.68 -18.07
N GLU A 393 16.28 -15.75 -17.99
CA GLU A 393 17.29 -15.69 -16.95
C GLU A 393 16.86 -14.67 -15.89
N LEU A 394 16.70 -15.10 -14.66
CA LEU A 394 16.41 -14.26 -13.50
C LEU A 394 17.71 -13.96 -12.77
N TYR A 395 17.98 -12.68 -12.49
CA TYR A 395 19.18 -12.24 -11.78
C TYR A 395 18.81 -11.35 -10.61
N HIS A 396 19.46 -11.56 -9.47
CA HIS A 396 19.39 -10.64 -8.35
C HIS A 396 20.14 -9.33 -8.66
N GLN A 397 19.47 -8.19 -8.52
CA GLN A 397 20.05 -6.86 -8.68
C GLN A 397 20.72 -6.43 -7.37
N THR A 398 21.99 -6.75 -7.21
CA THR A 398 22.75 -6.53 -5.98
C THR A 398 23.04 -5.04 -5.72
N GLY A 399 22.96 -4.61 -4.46
CA GLY A 399 23.31 -3.24 -4.05
C GLY A 399 22.34 -2.17 -4.53
N PHE A 400 21.11 -2.57 -4.83
CA PHE A 400 20.07 -1.68 -5.32
C PHE A 400 19.36 -0.98 -4.15
N GLY A 401 19.60 0.33 -3.99
CA GLY A 401 19.09 1.09 -2.84
C GLY A 401 17.58 1.24 -2.76
N HIS A 402 16.83 0.93 -3.82
CA HIS A 402 15.38 0.92 -3.81
C HIS A 402 14.82 -0.26 -3.01
N HIS A 403 15.35 -1.48 -3.25
CA HIS A 403 14.94 -2.69 -2.55
C HIS A 403 16.01 -3.77 -2.64
N ASP A 404 16.35 -4.41 -1.50
CA ASP A 404 17.43 -5.39 -1.38
C ASP A 404 17.18 -6.72 -2.13
N GLY A 405 15.94 -7.00 -2.51
CA GLY A 405 15.53 -8.27 -3.11
C GLY A 405 14.88 -8.13 -4.48
N VAL A 406 15.47 -7.33 -5.39
CA VAL A 406 14.94 -7.16 -6.74
C VAL A 406 15.48 -8.22 -7.70
N LEU A 407 14.60 -8.77 -8.53
CA LEU A 407 14.93 -9.63 -9.66
C LEU A 407 14.81 -8.84 -10.97
N LEU A 408 15.84 -8.93 -11.79
CA LEU A 408 15.80 -8.62 -13.22
C LEU A 408 15.46 -9.90 -13.99
N ALA A 409 14.67 -9.77 -15.06
CA ALA A 409 14.43 -10.89 -15.98
C ALA A 409 15.02 -10.55 -17.36
N TYR A 410 15.88 -11.41 -17.87
CA TYR A 410 16.56 -11.24 -19.16
C TYR A 410 16.18 -12.36 -20.14
N LEU A 411 15.83 -11.98 -21.35
CA LEU A 411 15.56 -12.88 -22.48
C LEU A 411 16.71 -12.78 -23.49
N PRO A 412 17.67 -13.71 -23.45
CA PRO A 412 18.92 -13.56 -24.21
C PRO A 412 18.71 -13.63 -25.72
N LYS A 413 17.76 -14.43 -26.21
CA LYS A 413 17.45 -14.53 -27.64
C LYS A 413 16.84 -13.24 -28.20
N GLU A 414 15.96 -12.62 -27.45
CA GLU A 414 15.27 -11.37 -27.80
C GLU A 414 16.09 -10.14 -27.44
N LYS A 415 17.16 -10.30 -26.63
CA LYS A 415 17.98 -9.23 -26.07
C LYS A 415 17.15 -8.20 -25.29
N VAL A 416 16.12 -8.68 -24.57
CA VAL A 416 15.19 -7.89 -23.80
C VAL A 416 15.50 -8.04 -22.32
N LEU A 417 15.65 -6.92 -21.62
CA LEU A 417 15.74 -6.85 -20.17
C LEU A 417 14.46 -6.27 -19.59
N ILE A 418 13.82 -6.99 -18.67
CA ILE A 418 12.68 -6.53 -17.88
C ILE A 418 13.20 -6.12 -16.50
N GLU A 419 12.90 -4.91 -16.06
CA GLU A 419 13.36 -4.35 -14.80
C GLU A 419 12.25 -3.54 -14.10
N ALA A 420 12.36 -3.38 -12.78
CA ALA A 420 11.46 -2.57 -11.98
C ALA A 420 12.26 -1.55 -11.15
N ASP A 421 11.86 -0.28 -11.25
CA ASP A 421 12.36 0.86 -10.45
C ASP A 421 13.84 1.22 -10.59
N GLY A 422 14.58 0.53 -11.45
CA GLY A 422 15.94 0.89 -11.79
C GLY A 422 15.99 2.10 -12.71
N TYR A 423 15.15 2.09 -13.74
CA TYR A 423 14.98 3.22 -14.64
C TYR A 423 13.50 3.53 -14.87
N ASN A 424 13.09 4.72 -14.45
CA ASN A 424 11.73 5.22 -14.70
C ASN A 424 11.75 6.27 -15.82
N PRO A 425 11.36 5.90 -17.06
CA PRO A 425 11.48 6.76 -18.22
C PRO A 425 10.68 8.05 -18.07
N GLN A 426 11.34 9.17 -18.31
CA GLN A 426 10.75 10.49 -18.31
C GLN A 426 10.36 10.92 -19.73
N PRO A 427 9.54 11.99 -19.91
CA PRO A 427 9.28 12.55 -21.24
C PRO A 427 10.57 12.79 -22.02
N VAL A 428 10.55 12.57 -23.34
CA VAL A 428 11.73 12.73 -24.22
C VAL A 428 12.39 14.11 -24.08
N SER A 429 11.57 15.14 -23.80
CA SER A 429 12.02 16.52 -23.60
C SER A 429 12.66 16.78 -22.23
N ALA A 430 12.58 15.83 -21.29
CA ALA A 430 13.14 16.00 -19.96
C ALA A 430 14.69 15.94 -19.99
N THR A 431 15.29 16.74 -19.11
CA THR A 431 16.74 16.76 -18.93
C THR A 431 17.16 15.69 -17.92
N PRO A 432 18.18 14.90 -18.21
CA PRO A 432 18.73 13.95 -17.24
C PRO A 432 19.14 14.65 -15.93
N PRO A 433 18.91 14.03 -14.78
CA PRO A 433 19.28 14.62 -13.49
C PRO A 433 20.81 14.66 -13.34
N SER A 434 21.30 15.69 -12.64
CA SER A 434 22.72 15.79 -12.27
C SER A 434 22.82 16.08 -10.76
N PRO A 435 23.39 15.16 -9.94
CA PRO A 435 23.91 13.84 -10.34
C PRO A 435 22.82 12.88 -10.83
N ALA A 436 23.23 11.85 -11.57
CA ALA A 436 22.34 10.79 -12.02
C ALA A 436 21.74 10.03 -10.84
N SER A 437 20.52 9.51 -11.05
CA SER A 437 19.86 8.68 -10.04
C SER A 437 20.73 7.48 -9.65
N PRO A 438 20.96 7.23 -8.36
CA PRO A 438 21.69 6.05 -7.91
C PRO A 438 21.01 4.74 -8.32
N TYR A 439 19.70 4.73 -8.53
CA TYR A 439 18.94 3.57 -8.99
C TYR A 439 19.29 3.26 -10.45
N THR A 440 19.26 4.27 -11.31
CA THR A 440 19.60 4.13 -12.73
C THR A 440 21.07 3.76 -12.94
N LEU A 441 21.98 4.32 -12.12
CA LEU A 441 23.39 3.94 -12.11
C LEU A 441 23.58 2.47 -11.76
N ASN A 442 22.92 1.99 -10.68
CA ASN A 442 23.02 0.58 -10.27
C ASN A 442 22.49 -0.37 -11.35
N LEU A 443 21.38 -0.01 -12.03
CA LEU A 443 20.87 -0.82 -13.15
C LEU A 443 21.92 -0.94 -14.28
N LEU A 444 22.49 0.18 -14.72
CA LEU A 444 23.52 0.16 -15.76
C LEU A 444 24.75 -0.65 -15.33
N ASP A 445 25.26 -0.43 -14.13
CA ASP A 445 26.41 -1.17 -13.59
C ASP A 445 26.11 -2.67 -13.47
N THR A 446 24.86 -3.04 -13.16
CA THR A 446 24.44 -4.45 -13.11
C THR A 446 24.40 -5.08 -14.50
N ILE A 447 23.87 -4.40 -15.51
CA ILE A 447 23.89 -4.87 -16.92
C ILE A 447 25.33 -5.11 -17.38
N GLN A 448 26.23 -4.17 -17.09
CA GLN A 448 27.65 -4.26 -17.47
C GLN A 448 28.38 -5.39 -16.73
N ARG A 449 28.17 -5.51 -15.40
CA ARG A 449 28.77 -6.55 -14.56
C ARG A 449 28.33 -7.95 -15.00
N LEU A 450 27.08 -8.13 -15.36
CA LEU A 450 26.53 -9.39 -15.84
C LEU A 450 26.81 -9.63 -17.33
N LYS A 451 27.37 -8.65 -18.03
CA LYS A 451 27.70 -8.69 -19.49
C LYS A 451 26.46 -9.06 -20.32
N LEU A 452 25.28 -8.47 -19.99
CA LEU A 452 24.06 -8.72 -20.74
C LEU A 452 24.07 -7.93 -22.05
N ASP A 453 23.81 -8.61 -23.16
CA ASP A 453 23.63 -7.98 -24.48
C ASP A 453 22.20 -7.47 -24.64
N VAL A 454 21.93 -6.29 -24.06
CA VAL A 454 20.59 -5.70 -24.02
C VAL A 454 20.40 -4.73 -25.18
N GLN A 455 19.35 -4.97 -25.98
CA GLN A 455 18.92 -4.04 -27.04
C GLN A 455 17.68 -3.25 -26.61
N ARG A 456 16.77 -3.89 -25.89
CA ARG A 456 15.54 -3.27 -25.38
C ARG A 456 15.39 -3.48 -23.88
N ILE A 457 14.99 -2.42 -23.18
CA ILE A 457 14.62 -2.47 -21.77
C ILE A 457 13.09 -2.35 -21.72
N VAL A 458 12.47 -3.19 -20.90
CA VAL A 458 11.04 -3.10 -20.53
C VAL A 458 10.97 -2.70 -19.07
N PRO A 459 10.88 -1.40 -18.76
CA PRO A 459 10.61 -0.96 -17.40
C PRO A 459 9.17 -1.30 -17.05
N ILE A 460 8.93 -1.79 -15.84
CA ILE A 460 7.55 -2.08 -15.38
C ILE A 460 6.72 -0.79 -15.32
N HIS A 461 7.36 0.33 -15.00
CA HIS A 461 6.81 1.68 -15.12
C HIS A 461 7.05 2.22 -16.53
N LEU A 462 6.18 1.87 -17.48
CA LEU A 462 6.32 2.32 -18.86
C LEU A 462 6.29 3.86 -18.99
N PRO A 463 7.01 4.41 -19.98
CA PRO A 463 6.85 5.82 -20.31
C PRO A 463 5.43 6.15 -20.76
N ALA A 464 4.97 7.36 -20.49
CA ALA A 464 3.60 7.80 -20.80
C ALA A 464 3.22 7.70 -22.30
N ASP A 465 4.24 7.74 -23.17
CA ASP A 465 4.10 7.60 -24.63
C ASP A 465 4.26 6.15 -25.12
N ASN A 466 4.49 5.20 -24.23
CA ASN A 466 4.71 3.78 -24.51
C ASN A 466 5.85 3.50 -25.49
N ARG A 467 6.81 4.41 -25.66
CA ARG A 467 7.95 4.18 -26.56
C ARG A 467 8.85 3.05 -26.06
N PRO A 468 9.53 2.33 -26.96
CA PRO A 468 10.59 1.38 -26.59
C PRO A 468 11.75 2.09 -25.90
N ILE A 469 12.25 1.52 -24.82
CA ILE A 469 13.42 2.02 -24.11
C ILE A 469 14.65 1.22 -24.54
N THR A 470 15.74 1.95 -24.81
CA THR A 470 16.99 1.38 -25.31
C THR A 470 18.16 1.62 -24.34
N MET A 471 19.25 0.86 -24.52
CA MET A 471 20.51 1.11 -23.80
C MET A 471 21.05 2.52 -24.03
N ALA A 472 20.87 3.08 -25.25
CA ALA A 472 21.30 4.45 -25.55
C ALA A 472 20.53 5.49 -24.70
N GLU A 473 19.24 5.28 -24.46
CA GLU A 473 18.45 6.14 -23.56
C GLU A 473 18.93 5.99 -22.10
N LEU A 474 19.12 4.77 -21.62
CA LEU A 474 19.61 4.51 -20.26
C LEU A 474 20.98 5.18 -20.03
N THR A 475 21.95 4.99 -20.94
CA THR A 475 23.30 5.58 -20.82
C THR A 475 23.27 7.10 -20.86
N LYS A 476 22.42 7.69 -21.69
CA LYS A 476 22.16 9.14 -21.70
C LYS A 476 21.69 9.63 -20.33
N TRP A 477 20.77 8.91 -19.68
CA TRP A 477 20.21 9.31 -18.37
C TRP A 477 21.21 9.20 -17.22
N VAL A 478 22.24 8.39 -17.33
CA VAL A 478 23.35 8.34 -16.35
C VAL A 478 24.52 9.24 -16.71
N GLY A 479 24.43 10.00 -17.82
CA GLY A 479 25.51 10.90 -18.27
C GLY A 479 26.80 10.19 -18.68
N ARG A 480 26.70 8.92 -19.06
CA ARG A 480 27.83 8.14 -19.60
C ARG A 480 27.66 8.00 -21.12
N PRO A 481 28.74 8.12 -21.93
CA PRO A 481 28.66 7.82 -23.36
C PRO A 481 28.24 6.36 -23.55
N ALA A 482 27.47 6.09 -24.61
CA ALA A 482 27.24 4.72 -25.05
C ALA A 482 28.58 4.07 -25.35
N THR A 483 28.96 3.02 -24.65
CA THR A 483 30.13 2.20 -25.05
C THR A 483 29.72 1.48 -26.33
N GLU A 484 30.41 1.77 -27.43
CA GLU A 484 30.33 0.95 -28.64
C GLU A 484 30.79 -0.46 -28.27
N ASN A 485 29.88 -1.45 -28.33
CA ASN A 485 30.22 -2.87 -28.22
C ASN A 485 30.59 -3.42 -29.55
#